data_d96a35755a13514760ab681155619e92
#
_entry.id   d96a35755a13514760ab681155619e92
#
_cell.length_a   1.000
_cell.length_b   1.000
_cell.length_c   1.000
_cell.angle_alpha   90.00
_cell.angle_beta   90.00
_cell.angle_gamma   90.00
#
_symmetry.space_group_name_H-M   'P 1'
#
loop_
_entity.id
_entity.type
_entity.pdbx_description
1 polymer ?
#
loop_
_entity_poly.entity_id
_entity_poly.type
_entity_poly.pdbx_seq_one_letter_code
_entity_poly.pdbx_strand_id
1 'polypeptide(L)'
;MKIFGFDFSNLSFSKEENLKHNRHVLKTLERTVKNGFSPDGFIENQNRLGCIKYSARNFAYCGCGCIAYWNILFSRGKVFGIPRLASEMERGCVFRGVFGTNAYFMKRFMEKKGEKVEVSLSPEEILENGAKEAIVMYYKKPRIAHYVAFTAAGKDENGKNLYRFYNVGGKLMRKFGEGNPVIMTLEDYISETDYNFCIYFKLN
;
A
#
# COMPACT_ATOMS: atom_id res chain seq x y z
N MET A 1 -5.30 28.23 -3.97
CA MET A 1 -4.24 28.02 -5.02
C MET A 1 -4.65 26.82 -5.88
N LYS A 2 -4.83 27.02 -7.18
CA LYS A 2 -5.17 25.92 -8.12
C LYS A 2 -3.94 25.55 -8.92
N ILE A 3 -3.58 24.27 -8.93
CA ILE A 3 -2.47 23.73 -9.73
C ILE A 3 -3.01 22.51 -10.50
N PHE A 4 -2.84 22.47 -11.81
CA PHE A 4 -3.35 21.39 -12.69
C PHE A 4 -4.85 21.07 -12.50
N GLY A 5 -5.68 22.10 -12.21
CA GLY A 5 -7.12 21.94 -12.01
C GLY A 5 -7.55 21.49 -10.60
N PHE A 6 -6.60 21.30 -9.67
CA PHE A 6 -6.88 21.00 -8.27
C PHE A 6 -6.90 22.27 -7.43
N ASP A 7 -7.91 22.42 -6.58
CA ASP A 7 -7.95 23.49 -5.57
C ASP A 7 -7.34 23.00 -4.26
N PHE A 8 -6.24 23.63 -3.87
CA PHE A 8 -5.49 23.32 -2.65
C PHE A 8 -5.85 24.23 -1.46
N SER A 9 -6.75 25.21 -1.66
CA SER A 9 -7.07 26.20 -0.62
C SER A 9 -7.69 25.59 0.64
N ASN A 10 -8.40 24.46 0.48
CA ASN A 10 -9.12 23.78 1.58
C ASN A 10 -8.43 22.49 2.06
N LEU A 11 -7.18 22.24 1.65
CA LEU A 11 -6.43 21.06 2.07
C LEU A 11 -5.64 21.35 3.36
N SER A 12 -6.35 21.42 4.48
CA SER A 12 -5.73 21.42 5.81
C SER A 12 -5.97 20.10 6.52
N PHE A 13 -5.08 19.71 7.39
CA PHE A 13 -5.28 18.59 8.33
C PHE A 13 -4.47 18.80 9.60
N SER A 14 -5.01 18.28 10.69
CA SER A 14 -4.30 18.16 11.96
C SER A 14 -3.97 16.68 12.19
N LYS A 15 -2.70 16.42 12.42
CA LYS A 15 -2.20 15.07 12.73
C LYS A 15 -2.85 14.51 13.99
N GLU A 16 -3.01 15.32 14.99
CA GLU A 16 -3.60 14.98 16.27
C GLU A 16 -5.10 14.65 16.12
N GLU A 17 -5.82 15.46 15.33
CA GLU A 17 -7.24 15.22 15.05
C GLU A 17 -7.44 13.96 14.20
N ASN A 18 -6.60 13.73 13.17
CA ASN A 18 -6.65 12.52 12.40
C ASN A 18 -6.39 11.29 13.27
N LEU A 19 -5.37 11.33 14.15
CA LEU A 19 -5.07 10.24 15.06
C LEU A 19 -6.22 9.95 16.02
N LYS A 20 -6.81 11.00 16.62
CA LYS A 20 -7.97 10.87 17.52
C LYS A 20 -9.18 10.28 16.80
N HIS A 21 -9.49 10.81 15.61
CA HIS A 21 -10.57 10.32 14.77
C HIS A 21 -10.37 8.84 14.40
N ASN A 22 -9.19 8.47 13.91
CA ASN A 22 -8.89 7.10 13.49
C ASN A 22 -8.96 6.09 14.64
N ARG A 23 -8.52 6.49 15.84
CA ARG A 23 -8.68 5.66 17.05
C ARG A 23 -10.15 5.43 17.41
N HIS A 24 -10.97 6.48 17.29
CA HIS A 24 -12.41 6.39 17.54
C HIS A 24 -13.08 5.48 16.52
N VAL A 25 -12.84 5.72 15.22
CA VAL A 25 -13.42 4.95 14.12
C VAL A 25 -13.11 3.45 14.25
N LEU A 26 -11.86 3.08 14.53
CA LEU A 26 -11.49 1.67 14.67
C LEU A 26 -12.13 0.98 15.88
N LYS A 27 -12.49 1.74 16.93
CA LYS A 27 -13.23 1.20 18.07
C LYS A 27 -14.73 1.07 17.82
N THR A 28 -15.33 2.02 17.09
CA THR A 28 -16.78 2.14 16.94
C THR A 28 -17.34 1.57 15.66
N LEU A 29 -16.55 1.58 14.57
CA LEU A 29 -16.94 1.13 13.24
C LEU A 29 -16.21 -0.16 12.81
N GLU A 30 -15.90 -1.02 13.76
CA GLU A 30 -15.17 -2.26 13.55
C GLU A 30 -15.71 -3.07 12.37
N ARG A 31 -17.05 -3.17 12.25
CA ARG A 31 -17.69 -3.91 11.16
C ARG A 31 -17.45 -3.29 9.79
N THR A 32 -17.48 -1.96 9.68
CA THR A 32 -17.22 -1.25 8.42
C THR A 32 -15.76 -1.33 8.01
N VAL A 33 -14.86 -1.23 8.98
CA VAL A 33 -13.42 -1.34 8.75
C VAL A 33 -13.04 -2.76 8.34
N LYS A 34 -13.62 -3.79 8.97
CA LYS A 34 -13.39 -5.21 8.64
C LYS A 34 -13.66 -5.54 7.17
N ASN A 35 -14.57 -4.86 6.49
CA ASN A 35 -14.85 -5.07 5.07
C ASN A 35 -13.66 -4.73 4.14
N GLY A 36 -12.64 -4.04 4.63
CA GLY A 36 -11.39 -3.79 3.90
C GLY A 36 -10.31 -4.86 4.11
N PHE A 37 -10.57 -5.81 5.01
CA PHE A 37 -9.64 -6.86 5.39
C PHE A 37 -10.05 -8.22 4.82
N SER A 38 -9.07 -9.05 4.48
CA SER A 38 -9.29 -10.47 4.22
C SER A 38 -9.59 -11.24 5.53
N PRO A 39 -10.12 -12.47 5.44
CA PRO A 39 -10.39 -13.30 6.62
C PRO A 39 -9.17 -13.55 7.51
N ASP A 40 -7.98 -13.59 6.94
CA ASP A 40 -6.70 -13.76 7.63
C ASP A 40 -6.06 -12.43 8.10
N GLY A 41 -6.78 -11.30 7.97
CA GLY A 41 -6.47 -10.03 8.60
C GLY A 41 -5.65 -9.04 7.77
N PHE A 42 -5.26 -9.37 6.54
CA PHE A 42 -4.56 -8.42 5.66
C PHE A 42 -5.51 -7.36 5.07
N ILE A 43 -4.99 -6.18 4.79
CA ILE A 43 -5.77 -5.13 4.11
C ILE A 43 -5.73 -5.39 2.61
N GLU A 44 -6.86 -5.82 2.05
CA GLU A 44 -7.00 -6.17 0.63
C GLU A 44 -7.80 -5.14 -0.19
N ASN A 45 -8.60 -4.30 0.46
CA ASN A 45 -9.41 -3.32 -0.23
C ASN A 45 -9.41 -1.96 0.47
N GLN A 46 -8.50 -1.07 0.05
CA GLN A 46 -8.42 0.28 0.59
C GLN A 46 -9.69 1.11 0.39
N ASN A 47 -10.50 0.83 -0.66
CA ASN A 47 -11.72 1.60 -0.92
C ASN A 47 -12.74 1.47 0.21
N ARG A 48 -12.69 0.38 0.97
CA ARG A 48 -13.53 0.16 2.15
C ARG A 48 -13.04 0.88 3.40
N LEU A 49 -11.87 1.51 3.34
CA LEU A 49 -11.24 2.22 4.45
C LEU A 49 -11.36 3.76 4.34
N GLY A 50 -12.38 4.24 3.63
CA GLY A 50 -12.63 5.68 3.48
C GLY A 50 -12.94 6.42 4.78
N CYS A 51 -13.33 5.71 5.85
CA CYS A 51 -13.52 6.29 7.18
C CYS A 51 -12.21 6.61 7.91
N ILE A 52 -11.05 6.06 7.48
CA ILE A 52 -9.75 6.35 8.09
C ILE A 52 -9.16 7.58 7.43
N LYS A 53 -8.99 8.66 8.21
CA LYS A 53 -8.36 9.90 7.75
C LYS A 53 -6.88 9.70 7.52
N TYR A 54 -6.35 10.30 6.44
CA TYR A 54 -4.95 10.21 6.08
C TYR A 54 -4.52 11.47 5.33
N SER A 55 -3.64 12.28 5.95
CA SER A 55 -3.34 13.62 5.49
C SER A 55 -4.62 14.47 5.37
N ALA A 56 -4.81 15.28 4.34
CA ALA A 56 -6.07 15.99 4.10
C ALA A 56 -7.12 15.15 3.37
N ARG A 57 -6.94 13.83 3.27
CA ARG A 57 -7.82 12.88 2.58
C ARG A 57 -8.13 11.68 3.49
N ASN A 58 -8.23 10.49 2.90
CA ASN A 58 -8.47 9.24 3.61
C ASN A 58 -7.73 8.06 2.95
N PHE A 59 -7.78 6.90 3.56
CA PHE A 59 -7.13 5.69 3.07
C PHE A 59 -7.65 5.26 1.70
N ALA A 60 -8.95 5.34 1.44
CA ALA A 60 -9.51 4.98 0.13
C ALA A 60 -8.87 5.78 -1.00
N TYR A 61 -8.50 7.03 -0.74
CA TYR A 61 -7.95 7.92 -1.75
C TYR A 61 -6.41 7.84 -1.88
N CYS A 62 -5.67 7.86 -0.77
CA CYS A 62 -4.22 8.01 -0.79
C CYS A 62 -3.47 7.09 0.20
N GLY A 63 -4.15 6.11 0.82
CA GLY A 63 -3.59 5.25 1.86
C GLY A 63 -2.72 4.09 1.37
N CYS A 64 -2.62 3.84 0.06
CA CYS A 64 -1.98 2.64 -0.49
C CYS A 64 -0.55 2.41 0.03
N GLY A 65 0.29 3.44 0.14
CA GLY A 65 1.65 3.31 0.68
C GLY A 65 1.68 2.89 2.15
N CYS A 66 0.79 3.47 2.97
CA CYS A 66 0.65 3.09 4.37
C CYS A 66 0.14 1.65 4.51
N ILE A 67 -0.84 1.27 3.69
CA ILE A 67 -1.42 -0.08 3.66
C ILE A 67 -0.37 -1.10 3.23
N ALA A 68 0.40 -0.81 2.18
CA ALA A 68 1.45 -1.71 1.71
C ALA A 68 2.46 -2.00 2.81
N TYR A 69 2.96 -0.97 3.51
CA TYR A 69 3.90 -1.18 4.60
C TYR A 69 3.24 -1.86 5.81
N TRP A 70 1.99 -1.54 6.12
CA TRP A 70 1.25 -2.23 7.18
C TRP A 70 1.12 -3.73 6.90
N ASN A 71 0.79 -4.14 5.67
CA ASN A 71 0.70 -5.54 5.27
C ASN A 71 2.04 -6.28 5.42
N ILE A 72 3.17 -5.65 5.09
CA ILE A 72 4.51 -6.21 5.36
C ILE A 72 4.75 -6.40 6.86
N LEU A 73 4.44 -5.41 7.68
CA LEU A 73 4.60 -5.53 9.13
C LEU A 73 3.71 -6.65 9.70
N PHE A 74 2.49 -6.75 9.20
CA PHE A 74 1.53 -7.77 9.62
C PHE A 74 1.98 -9.18 9.20
N SER A 75 2.51 -9.38 7.98
CA SER A 75 3.05 -10.66 7.51
C SER A 75 4.20 -11.19 8.39
N ARG A 76 4.94 -10.28 9.02
CA ARG A 76 6.02 -10.58 9.97
C ARG A 76 5.55 -10.77 11.41
N GLY A 77 4.24 -10.78 11.66
CA GLY A 77 3.67 -10.83 13.02
C GLY A 77 3.87 -9.56 13.84
N LYS A 78 4.31 -8.45 13.21
CA LYS A 78 4.46 -7.15 13.88
C LYS A 78 3.11 -6.43 13.90
N VAL A 79 2.39 -6.52 15.01
CA VAL A 79 1.11 -5.82 15.18
C VAL A 79 1.36 -4.33 15.39
N PHE A 80 1.13 -3.54 14.36
CA PHE A 80 1.20 -2.08 14.40
C PHE A 80 -0.21 -1.49 14.28
N GLY A 81 -0.62 -0.68 15.25
CA GLY A 81 -1.94 -0.04 15.18
C GLY A 81 -2.03 0.90 13.98
N ILE A 82 -2.99 0.65 13.07
CA ILE A 82 -3.23 1.46 11.86
C ILE A 82 -3.28 2.97 12.15
N PRO A 83 -3.98 3.47 13.20
CA PRO A 83 -4.01 4.91 13.49
C PRO A 83 -2.64 5.50 13.75
N ARG A 84 -1.77 4.75 14.43
CA ARG A 84 -0.41 5.19 14.72
C ARG A 84 0.44 5.23 13.47
N LEU A 85 0.41 4.17 12.67
CA LEU A 85 1.17 4.11 11.43
C LEU A 85 0.71 5.19 10.45
N ALA A 86 -0.60 5.38 10.28
CA ALA A 86 -1.17 6.46 9.48
C ALA A 86 -0.66 7.83 9.92
N SER A 87 -0.75 8.13 11.22
CA SER A 87 -0.29 9.39 11.80
C SER A 87 1.21 9.63 11.60
N GLU A 88 2.04 8.59 11.59
CA GLU A 88 3.48 8.71 11.35
C GLU A 88 3.80 8.92 9.85
N MET A 89 3.03 8.31 8.95
CA MET A 89 3.27 8.32 7.50
C MET A 89 2.58 9.48 6.75
N GLU A 90 1.52 10.06 7.27
CA GLU A 90 0.72 11.06 6.54
C GLU A 90 1.49 12.33 6.11
N ARG A 91 2.61 12.65 6.78
CA ARG A 91 3.52 13.74 6.38
C ARG A 91 4.26 13.45 5.07
N GLY A 92 4.37 12.18 4.68
CA GLY A 92 4.97 11.75 3.42
C GLY A 92 4.04 11.85 2.22
N CYS A 93 2.79 12.26 2.41
CA CYS A 93 1.84 12.43 1.34
C CYS A 93 2.14 13.67 0.50
N VAL A 94 2.31 13.46 -0.81
CA VAL A 94 2.56 14.54 -1.76
C VAL A 94 1.32 15.43 -1.88
N PHE A 95 1.52 16.75 -1.83
CA PHE A 95 0.45 17.75 -1.86
C PHE A 95 -0.71 17.38 -0.91
N ARG A 96 -0.37 17.10 0.36
CA ARG A 96 -1.35 16.76 1.40
C ARG A 96 -2.30 15.62 1.03
N GLY A 97 -1.79 14.62 0.29
CA GLY A 97 -2.50 13.41 -0.06
C GLY A 97 -3.17 13.43 -1.45
N VAL A 98 -3.00 14.47 -2.25
CA VAL A 98 -3.54 14.49 -3.63
C VAL A 98 -2.87 13.46 -4.52
N PHE A 99 -1.56 13.22 -4.35
CA PHE A 99 -0.79 12.27 -5.16
C PHE A 99 -0.30 11.04 -4.38
N GLY A 100 -0.84 10.78 -3.19
CA GLY A 100 -0.44 9.65 -2.36
C GLY A 100 0.91 9.83 -1.66
N THR A 101 1.53 8.72 -1.26
CA THR A 101 2.81 8.70 -0.53
C THR A 101 3.99 8.90 -1.49
N ASN A 102 4.94 9.74 -1.12
CA ASN A 102 6.18 9.96 -1.88
C ASN A 102 7.11 8.74 -1.76
N ALA A 103 7.70 8.29 -2.87
CA ALA A 103 8.58 7.11 -2.91
C ALA A 103 9.86 7.28 -2.07
N TYR A 104 10.48 8.46 -2.14
CA TYR A 104 11.66 8.77 -1.34
C TYR A 104 11.35 8.81 0.15
N PHE A 105 10.20 9.41 0.52
CA PHE A 105 9.73 9.37 1.90
C PHE A 105 9.49 7.93 2.35
N MET A 106 8.85 7.10 1.51
CA MET A 106 8.56 5.69 1.82
C MET A 106 9.84 4.93 2.19
N LYS A 107 10.88 5.01 1.35
CA LYS A 107 12.19 4.41 1.63
C LYS A 107 12.74 4.86 2.97
N ARG A 108 12.89 6.18 3.16
CA ARG A 108 13.48 6.74 4.39
C ARG A 108 12.66 6.41 5.64
N PHE A 109 11.34 6.33 5.50
CA PHE A 109 10.47 5.96 6.61
C PHE A 109 10.70 4.52 7.05
N MET A 110 10.78 3.58 6.09
CA MET A 110 11.07 2.17 6.37
C MET A 110 12.46 2.01 6.98
N GLU A 111 13.49 2.66 6.44
CA GLU A 111 14.85 2.66 7.00
C GLU A 111 14.89 3.19 8.45
N LYS A 112 14.16 4.27 8.74
CA LYS A 112 14.01 4.80 10.10
C LYS A 112 13.32 3.83 11.05
N LYS A 113 12.51 2.91 10.52
CA LYS A 113 11.89 1.82 11.29
C LYS A 113 12.80 0.59 11.46
N GLY A 114 14.03 0.66 10.97
CA GLY A 114 15.04 -0.40 11.09
C GLY A 114 15.02 -1.41 9.95
N GLU A 115 14.28 -1.12 8.87
CA GLU A 115 14.28 -1.99 7.69
C GLU A 115 15.53 -1.73 6.84
N LYS A 116 16.10 -2.81 6.28
CA LYS A 116 17.10 -2.68 5.21
C LYS A 116 16.33 -2.64 3.90
N VAL A 117 16.37 -1.50 3.20
CA VAL A 117 15.56 -1.27 1.99
C VAL A 117 16.47 -1.09 0.79
N GLU A 118 16.42 -2.04 -0.13
CA GLU A 118 17.02 -1.92 -1.45
C GLU A 118 15.95 -1.41 -2.42
N VAL A 119 16.34 -0.50 -3.32
CA VAL A 119 15.42 0.06 -4.33
C VAL A 119 15.90 -0.34 -5.71
N SER A 120 15.00 -0.91 -6.49
CA SER A 120 15.24 -1.27 -7.88
C SER A 120 14.15 -0.71 -8.79
N LEU A 121 14.48 -0.51 -10.07
CA LEU A 121 13.54 -0.20 -11.13
C LEU A 121 13.25 -1.44 -11.99
N SER A 122 13.98 -2.55 -11.75
CA SER A 122 13.89 -3.81 -12.49
C SER A 122 13.26 -4.89 -11.61
N PRO A 123 12.22 -5.59 -12.11
CA PRO A 123 11.67 -6.75 -11.43
C PRO A 123 12.67 -7.92 -11.40
N GLU A 124 13.55 -8.05 -12.40
CA GLU A 124 14.56 -9.11 -12.49
C GLU A 124 15.50 -9.05 -11.29
N GLU A 125 15.99 -7.87 -10.92
CA GLU A 125 16.86 -7.71 -9.75
C GLU A 125 16.20 -8.16 -8.44
N ILE A 126 14.87 -7.97 -8.34
CA ILE A 126 14.10 -8.44 -7.17
C ILE A 126 13.98 -9.96 -7.17
N LEU A 127 13.75 -10.56 -8.35
CA LEU A 127 13.61 -12.01 -8.52
C LEU A 127 14.93 -12.76 -8.33
N GLU A 128 16.01 -12.29 -8.96
CA GLU A 128 17.36 -12.89 -8.87
C GLU A 128 17.88 -12.94 -7.44
N ASN A 129 17.59 -11.89 -6.67
CA ASN A 129 17.97 -11.81 -5.25
C ASN A 129 17.02 -12.56 -4.31
N GLY A 130 16.02 -13.29 -4.83
CA GLY A 130 15.13 -14.13 -4.04
C GLY A 130 14.36 -13.37 -2.97
N ALA A 131 13.83 -12.18 -3.29
CA ALA A 131 13.08 -11.37 -2.34
C ALA A 131 11.91 -12.18 -1.76
N LYS A 132 11.88 -12.29 -0.44
CA LYS A 132 10.75 -12.93 0.26
C LYS A 132 9.55 -12.00 0.38
N GLU A 133 9.80 -10.70 0.37
CA GLU A 133 8.78 -9.65 0.46
C GLU A 133 9.30 -8.35 -0.14
N ALA A 134 8.40 -7.59 -0.73
CA ALA A 134 8.69 -6.27 -1.22
C ALA A 134 7.41 -5.42 -1.33
N ILE A 135 7.61 -4.14 -1.57
CA ILE A 135 6.56 -3.19 -1.95
C ILE A 135 6.87 -2.70 -3.35
N VAL A 136 5.90 -2.77 -4.25
CA VAL A 136 5.99 -2.16 -5.57
C VAL A 136 5.13 -0.89 -5.62
N MET A 137 5.73 0.21 -6.05
CA MET A 137 5.00 1.40 -6.46
C MET A 137 4.97 1.45 -7.99
N TYR A 138 3.81 1.59 -8.56
CA TYR A 138 3.65 1.69 -9.99
C TYR A 138 2.85 2.91 -10.42
N TYR A 139 3.14 3.37 -11.63
CA TYR A 139 2.37 4.40 -12.30
C TYR A 139 1.55 3.80 -13.42
N LYS A 140 0.24 4.09 -13.43
CA LYS A 140 -0.65 3.88 -14.55
C LYS A 140 -1.03 5.24 -15.12
N LYS A 141 -0.77 5.45 -16.44
CA LYS A 141 -1.12 6.72 -17.09
C LYS A 141 -2.62 7.03 -16.94
N PRO A 142 -2.97 8.30 -16.77
CA PRO A 142 -2.12 9.49 -16.72
C PRO A 142 -1.82 10.02 -15.30
N ARG A 143 -2.35 9.44 -14.20
CA ARG A 143 -2.21 10.07 -12.87
C ARG A 143 -2.38 9.15 -11.66
N ILE A 144 -2.37 7.84 -11.84
CA ILE A 144 -2.61 6.91 -10.73
C ILE A 144 -1.29 6.25 -10.34
N ALA A 145 -0.74 6.66 -9.18
CA ALA A 145 0.28 5.89 -8.50
C ALA A 145 -0.39 4.95 -7.50
N HIS A 146 0.07 3.72 -7.41
CA HIS A 146 -0.43 2.76 -6.44
C HIS A 146 0.72 1.97 -5.83
N TYR A 147 0.59 1.66 -4.54
CA TYR A 147 1.51 0.81 -3.79
C TYR A 147 0.84 -0.53 -3.50
N VAL A 148 1.55 -1.59 -3.78
CA VAL A 148 1.13 -2.96 -3.49
C VAL A 148 2.27 -3.66 -2.75
N ALA A 149 1.95 -4.32 -1.65
CA ALA A 149 2.89 -5.22 -0.99
C ALA A 149 2.75 -6.62 -1.56
N PHE A 150 3.84 -7.38 -1.54
CA PHE A 150 3.80 -8.80 -1.81
C PHE A 150 4.75 -9.58 -0.90
N THR A 151 4.40 -10.83 -0.64
CA THR A 151 5.20 -11.77 0.15
C THR A 151 5.29 -13.11 -0.57
N ALA A 152 6.38 -13.85 -0.37
CA ALA A 152 6.53 -15.19 -0.93
C ALA A 152 5.40 -16.11 -0.47
N ALA A 153 4.82 -16.85 -1.41
CA ALA A 153 3.69 -17.76 -1.21
C ALA A 153 4.01 -19.22 -1.62
N GLY A 154 5.28 -19.52 -1.89
CA GLY A 154 5.72 -20.85 -2.32
C GLY A 154 6.20 -20.88 -3.77
N LYS A 155 6.03 -22.02 -4.42
CA LYS A 155 6.39 -22.25 -5.82
C LYS A 155 5.23 -22.91 -6.55
N ASP A 156 5.15 -22.67 -7.86
CA ASP A 156 4.23 -23.39 -8.73
C ASP A 156 4.77 -24.80 -9.09
N GLU A 157 4.02 -25.54 -9.90
CA GLU A 157 4.39 -26.87 -10.39
C GLU A 157 5.66 -26.91 -11.24
N ASN A 158 6.05 -25.76 -11.80
CA ASN A 158 7.25 -25.59 -12.63
C ASN A 158 8.44 -25.06 -11.81
N GLY A 159 8.28 -24.91 -10.50
CA GLY A 159 9.33 -24.41 -9.59
C GLY A 159 9.50 -22.89 -9.59
N LYS A 160 8.62 -22.12 -10.27
CA LYS A 160 8.64 -20.65 -10.25
C LYS A 160 8.12 -20.12 -8.92
N ASN A 161 8.71 -19.04 -8.44
CA ASN A 161 8.29 -18.40 -7.19
C ASN A 161 6.91 -17.77 -7.34
N LEU A 162 6.00 -18.12 -6.42
CA LEU A 162 4.70 -17.49 -6.26
C LEU A 162 4.76 -16.46 -5.16
N TYR A 163 4.02 -15.36 -5.37
CA TYR A 163 3.87 -14.28 -4.42
C TYR A 163 2.40 -13.99 -4.17
N ARG A 164 2.06 -13.71 -2.92
CA ARG A 164 0.76 -13.15 -2.56
C ARG A 164 0.86 -11.63 -2.61
N PHE A 165 -0.01 -11.01 -3.38
CA PHE A 165 -0.12 -9.55 -3.54
C PHE A 165 -1.29 -9.01 -2.73
N TYR A 166 -1.07 -7.90 -2.03
CA TYR A 166 -2.03 -7.28 -1.11
C TYR A 166 -2.50 -5.93 -1.62
N ASN A 167 -3.80 -5.65 -1.48
CA ASN A 167 -4.42 -4.39 -1.87
C ASN A 167 -4.22 -4.09 -3.37
N VAL A 168 -4.44 -5.09 -4.20
CA VAL A 168 -4.25 -5.00 -5.65
C VAL A 168 -5.24 -4.04 -6.31
N GLY A 169 -4.89 -3.54 -7.50
CA GLY A 169 -5.75 -2.64 -8.27
C GLY A 169 -7.03 -3.27 -8.78
N GLY A 170 -8.01 -2.44 -9.12
CA GLY A 170 -9.38 -2.87 -9.42
C GLY A 170 -9.55 -3.90 -10.54
N LYS A 171 -8.62 -4.03 -11.51
CA LYS A 171 -8.67 -5.09 -12.55
C LYS A 171 -8.48 -6.47 -11.93
N LEU A 172 -7.42 -6.65 -11.13
CA LEU A 172 -7.12 -7.92 -10.46
C LEU A 172 -8.18 -8.23 -9.38
N MET A 173 -8.60 -7.24 -8.61
CA MET A 173 -9.67 -7.42 -7.62
C MET A 173 -10.97 -7.91 -8.26
N ARG A 174 -11.32 -7.45 -9.47
CA ARG A 174 -12.49 -7.96 -10.20
C ARG A 174 -12.29 -9.39 -10.75
N LYS A 175 -11.04 -9.71 -11.18
CA LYS A 175 -10.72 -11.04 -11.73
C LYS A 175 -10.73 -12.12 -10.65
N PHE A 176 -10.18 -11.84 -9.48
CA PHE A 176 -10.03 -12.81 -8.38
C PHE A 176 -11.15 -12.76 -7.34
N GLY A 177 -11.97 -11.71 -7.37
CA GLY A 177 -13.00 -11.43 -6.37
C GLY A 177 -12.47 -10.55 -5.21
N GLU A 178 -13.35 -9.70 -4.70
CA GLU A 178 -13.04 -8.78 -3.61
C GLU A 178 -12.71 -9.57 -2.33
N GLY A 179 -11.56 -9.27 -1.72
CA GLY A 179 -11.11 -9.91 -0.48
C GLY A 179 -10.41 -11.26 -0.66
N ASN A 180 -10.38 -11.81 -1.86
CA ASN A 180 -9.65 -13.04 -2.14
C ASN A 180 -8.14 -12.75 -2.32
N PRO A 181 -7.27 -13.64 -1.80
CA PRO A 181 -5.83 -13.54 -2.05
C PRO A 181 -5.51 -13.60 -3.54
N VAL A 182 -4.66 -12.69 -4.02
CA VAL A 182 -4.09 -12.75 -5.37
C VAL A 182 -2.71 -13.39 -5.26
N ILE A 183 -2.59 -14.64 -5.75
CA ILE A 183 -1.34 -15.41 -5.72
C ILE A 183 -0.96 -15.72 -7.16
N MET A 184 0.23 -15.27 -7.58
CA MET A 184 0.77 -15.49 -8.92
C MET A 184 2.28 -15.21 -8.94
N THR A 185 2.93 -15.44 -10.08
CA THR A 185 4.32 -15.02 -10.27
C THR A 185 4.41 -13.48 -10.37
N LEU A 186 5.60 -12.92 -10.18
CA LEU A 186 5.78 -11.47 -10.33
C LEU A 186 5.61 -11.05 -11.80
N GLU A 187 6.05 -11.89 -12.75
CA GLU A 187 5.90 -11.67 -14.19
C GLU A 187 4.44 -11.60 -14.59
N ASP A 188 3.62 -12.56 -14.12
CA ASP A 188 2.18 -12.56 -14.40
C ASP A 188 1.51 -11.32 -13.79
N TYR A 189 1.89 -10.95 -12.58
CA TYR A 189 1.38 -9.74 -11.93
C TYR A 189 1.67 -8.48 -12.75
N ILE A 190 2.90 -8.33 -13.25
CA ILE A 190 3.30 -7.21 -14.09
C ILE A 190 2.50 -7.21 -15.39
N SER A 191 2.40 -8.35 -16.07
CA SER A 191 1.65 -8.51 -17.32
C SER A 191 0.17 -8.15 -17.16
N GLU A 192 -0.47 -8.60 -16.08
CA GLU A 192 -1.90 -8.35 -15.81
C GLU A 192 -2.21 -6.90 -15.43
N THR A 193 -1.24 -6.17 -14.91
CA THR A 193 -1.45 -4.83 -14.37
C THR A 193 -1.14 -3.70 -15.32
N ASP A 194 -0.47 -3.97 -16.44
CA ASP A 194 -0.21 -3.01 -17.52
C ASP A 194 0.49 -1.72 -17.03
N TYR A 195 1.66 -1.91 -16.39
CA TYR A 195 2.45 -0.81 -15.83
C TYR A 195 3.30 -0.09 -16.86
N ASN A 196 3.44 1.23 -16.68
CA ASN A 196 4.38 2.02 -17.47
C ASN A 196 5.72 2.27 -16.76
N PHE A 197 5.73 2.20 -15.43
CA PHE A 197 6.91 2.47 -14.60
C PHE A 197 6.69 1.91 -13.20
N CYS A 198 7.69 1.22 -12.67
CA CYS A 198 7.68 0.65 -11.33
C CYS A 198 8.90 1.06 -10.52
N ILE A 199 8.72 1.18 -9.22
CA ILE A 199 9.79 1.24 -8.23
C ILE A 199 9.53 0.10 -7.24
N TYR A 200 10.51 -0.75 -7.05
CA TYR A 200 10.47 -1.86 -6.10
C TYR A 200 11.26 -1.49 -4.86
N PHE A 201 10.69 -1.74 -3.69
CA PHE A 201 11.32 -1.63 -2.38
C PHE A 201 11.42 -3.04 -1.80
N LYS A 202 12.58 -3.68 -1.97
CA LYS A 202 12.89 -4.96 -1.36
C LYS A 202 13.23 -4.74 0.10
N LEU A 203 12.63 -5.54 0.97
CA LEU A 203 12.86 -5.51 2.41
C LEU A 203 13.65 -6.77 2.82
N ASN A 204 14.79 -6.57 3.49
CA ASN A 204 15.72 -7.62 3.92
C ASN A 204 15.77 -7.71 5.46
#